data_430bf89ce93b1c81e388d42b0a20e0fb
#
_entry.id   430bf89ce93b1c81e388d42b0a20e0fb
#
_cell.length_a   1.000
_cell.length_b   1.000
_cell.length_c   1.000
_cell.angle_alpha   90.00
_cell.angle_beta   90.00
_cell.angle_gamma   90.00
#
_symmetry.space_group_name_H-M   'P 1'
#
loop_
_entity.id
_entity.type
_entity.pdbx_description
1 polymer ?
#
loop_
_entity_poly.entity_id
_entity_poly.type
_entity_poly.pdbx_seq_one_letter_code
_entity_poly.pdbx_strand_id
1 'polypeptide(L)'
;MDVRKAIIPAAGLGTRLLPVSKVVPKELLPLVDRPMLHYIVEEALDAGITQIIIVTSKVKNSIADYFDPAPHLEKILIERGEYFSAAAMRRVRTEAEFTFVQQDEQLGLGHAIYTARHAVGDQPFAVLLPDDIIDAPTPVAGQLLKTALRYNSSVVAVEEVLPEHISGYGVVKSVAVADGVYRVLGMVEKPSNKDAPSN
;
A
#
# COMPACT_ATOMS: atom_id res chain seq x y z
N MET A 1 -3.43 18.03 -10.93
CA MET A 1 -2.94 16.63 -10.95
C MET A 1 -4.08 15.77 -10.41
N ASP A 2 -4.58 14.80 -11.19
CA ASP A 2 -5.63 13.85 -10.73
C ASP A 2 -4.94 12.49 -10.57
N VAL A 3 -4.83 12.00 -9.34
CA VAL A 3 -4.18 10.72 -9.03
C VAL A 3 -5.25 9.68 -8.80
N ARG A 4 -5.46 8.80 -9.77
CA ARG A 4 -6.47 7.73 -9.71
C ARG A 4 -5.88 6.34 -9.64
N LYS A 5 -4.55 6.22 -9.76
CA LYS A 5 -3.83 4.96 -9.77
C LYS A 5 -3.03 4.76 -8.50
N ALA A 6 -3.04 3.55 -7.96
CA ALA A 6 -2.13 3.14 -6.92
C ALA A 6 -1.37 1.87 -7.32
N ILE A 7 -0.09 1.81 -6.97
CA ILE A 7 0.72 0.59 -7.01
C ILE A 7 0.81 0.04 -5.60
N ILE A 8 0.49 -1.24 -5.44
CA ILE A 8 0.65 -1.98 -4.17
C ILE A 8 1.68 -3.10 -4.40
N PRO A 9 2.91 -2.95 -3.90
CA PRO A 9 3.96 -3.96 -4.03
C PRO A 9 3.72 -5.15 -3.09
N ALA A 10 3.27 -6.29 -3.61
CA ALA A 10 2.91 -7.48 -2.85
C ALA A 10 3.71 -8.75 -3.27
N ALA A 11 4.83 -8.59 -4.00
CA ALA A 11 5.62 -9.72 -4.50
C ALA A 11 6.60 -10.32 -3.48
N GLY A 12 6.83 -9.66 -2.32
CA GLY A 12 7.83 -10.06 -1.32
C GLY A 12 7.59 -11.46 -0.74
N LEU A 13 8.66 -12.20 -0.40
CA LEU A 13 8.57 -13.59 0.10
C LEU A 13 8.00 -13.74 1.51
N GLY A 14 7.96 -12.67 2.30
CA GLY A 14 7.45 -12.73 3.67
C GLY A 14 8.28 -13.62 4.61
N THR A 15 9.59 -13.71 4.42
CA THR A 15 10.48 -14.66 5.14
C THR A 15 10.44 -14.52 6.66
N ARG A 16 10.14 -13.33 7.19
CA ARG A 16 9.99 -13.09 8.64
C ARG A 16 8.77 -13.78 9.24
N LEU A 17 7.80 -14.18 8.40
CA LEU A 17 6.53 -14.81 8.81
C LEU A 17 6.48 -16.32 8.44
N LEU A 18 7.63 -16.92 8.15
CA LEU A 18 7.70 -18.37 8.00
C LEU A 18 7.41 -19.07 9.34
N PRO A 19 6.75 -20.25 9.31
CA PRO A 19 6.40 -21.04 8.12
C PRO A 19 5.08 -20.67 7.43
N VAL A 20 4.22 -19.82 8.01
CA VAL A 20 2.88 -19.51 7.46
C VAL A 20 2.95 -18.88 6.08
N SER A 21 3.89 -17.98 5.85
CA SER A 21 4.07 -17.29 4.57
C SER A 21 4.56 -18.19 3.42
N LYS A 22 4.87 -19.46 3.71
CA LYS A 22 5.13 -20.47 2.68
C LYS A 22 3.91 -20.72 1.78
N VAL A 23 2.71 -20.63 2.33
CA VAL A 23 1.45 -20.97 1.66
C VAL A 23 0.53 -19.75 1.57
N VAL A 24 0.45 -18.96 2.64
CA VAL A 24 -0.41 -17.76 2.68
C VAL A 24 0.45 -16.53 2.45
N PRO A 25 0.20 -15.73 1.38
CA PRO A 25 0.86 -14.44 1.22
C PRO A 25 0.72 -13.60 2.49
N LYS A 26 1.81 -12.95 2.92
CA LYS A 26 1.77 -12.12 4.14
C LYS A 26 0.69 -11.04 4.07
N GLU A 27 0.43 -10.54 2.88
CA GLU A 27 -0.55 -9.48 2.58
C GLU A 27 -2.00 -9.96 2.80
N LEU A 28 -2.21 -11.28 2.79
CA LEU A 28 -3.51 -11.91 3.09
C LEU A 28 -3.65 -12.38 4.53
N LEU A 29 -2.66 -12.17 5.38
CA LEU A 29 -2.81 -12.43 6.81
C LEU A 29 -3.83 -11.45 7.41
N PRO A 30 -4.74 -11.94 8.26
CA PRO A 30 -5.77 -11.09 8.82
C PRO A 30 -5.20 -10.12 9.86
N LEU A 31 -5.70 -8.91 9.81
CA LEU A 31 -5.59 -7.91 10.86
C LEU A 31 -7.01 -7.68 11.38
N VAL A 32 -7.32 -8.18 12.57
CA VAL A 32 -8.66 -8.18 13.17
C VAL A 32 -9.64 -9.02 12.36
N ASP A 33 -10.36 -8.45 11.39
CA ASP A 33 -11.51 -9.07 10.69
C ASP A 33 -11.28 -9.27 9.17
N ARG A 34 -10.20 -8.69 8.61
CA ARG A 34 -9.90 -8.77 7.18
C ARG A 34 -8.41 -8.75 6.89
N PRO A 35 -7.94 -9.16 5.71
CA PRO A 35 -6.53 -9.12 5.34
C PRO A 35 -5.94 -7.72 5.34
N MET A 36 -4.64 -7.59 5.64
CA MET A 36 -3.91 -6.32 5.57
C MET A 36 -4.11 -5.62 4.21
N LEU A 37 -4.02 -6.39 3.13
CA LEU A 37 -4.20 -5.85 1.77
C LEU A 37 -5.59 -5.23 1.53
N HIS A 38 -6.63 -5.72 2.21
CA HIS A 38 -7.98 -5.16 2.12
C HIS A 38 -8.02 -3.74 2.67
N TYR A 39 -7.41 -3.50 3.85
CA TYR A 39 -7.32 -2.16 4.45
C TYR A 39 -6.61 -1.16 3.53
N ILE A 40 -5.54 -1.60 2.88
CA ILE A 40 -4.78 -0.74 1.95
C ILE A 40 -5.60 -0.39 0.71
N VAL A 41 -6.42 -1.31 0.21
CA VAL A 41 -7.33 -1.02 -0.91
C VAL A 41 -8.45 -0.07 -0.46
N GLU A 42 -9.02 -0.25 0.73
CA GLU A 42 -10.01 0.69 1.29
C GLU A 42 -9.42 2.08 1.49
N GLU A 43 -8.20 2.18 2.03
CA GLU A 43 -7.45 3.44 2.16
C GLU A 43 -7.31 4.17 0.81
N ALA A 44 -6.96 3.43 -0.25
CA ALA A 44 -6.88 3.99 -1.60
C ALA A 44 -8.23 4.50 -2.10
N LEU A 45 -9.29 3.70 -1.94
CA LEU A 45 -10.66 4.06 -2.34
C LEU A 45 -11.17 5.30 -1.59
N ASP A 46 -10.95 5.36 -0.28
CA ASP A 46 -11.34 6.49 0.56
C ASP A 46 -10.57 7.78 0.20
N ALA A 47 -9.39 7.65 -0.40
CA ALA A 47 -8.63 8.75 -0.97
C ALA A 47 -9.06 9.13 -2.41
N GLY A 48 -10.02 8.41 -3.01
CA GLY A 48 -10.51 8.63 -4.38
C GLY A 48 -9.68 7.92 -5.47
N ILE A 49 -8.81 6.98 -5.09
CA ILE A 49 -8.01 6.17 -6.02
C ILE A 49 -8.79 4.90 -6.35
N THR A 50 -9.13 4.70 -7.61
CA THR A 50 -9.99 3.58 -8.04
C THR A 50 -9.28 2.54 -8.90
N GLN A 51 -8.10 2.84 -9.43
CA GLN A 51 -7.31 1.91 -10.24
C GLN A 51 -6.15 1.35 -9.43
N ILE A 52 -6.27 0.09 -9.03
CA ILE A 52 -5.34 -0.58 -8.13
C ILE A 52 -4.46 -1.55 -8.92
N ILE A 53 -3.16 -1.29 -8.93
CA ILE A 53 -2.16 -2.11 -9.61
C ILE A 53 -1.42 -2.89 -8.54
N ILE A 54 -1.66 -4.20 -8.43
CA ILE A 54 -1.00 -5.06 -7.46
C ILE A 54 0.18 -5.76 -8.14
N VAL A 55 1.39 -5.49 -7.64
CA VAL A 55 2.59 -6.19 -8.09
C VAL A 55 2.78 -7.45 -7.25
N THR A 56 2.57 -8.60 -7.85
CA THR A 56 2.59 -9.91 -7.20
C THR A 56 3.66 -10.83 -7.81
N SER A 57 3.75 -12.06 -7.35
CA SER A 57 4.62 -13.10 -7.90
C SER A 57 3.83 -14.30 -8.39
N LYS A 58 4.42 -15.13 -9.25
CA LYS A 58 3.77 -16.33 -9.84
C LYS A 58 3.15 -17.29 -8.81
N VAL A 59 3.66 -17.31 -7.58
CA VAL A 59 3.20 -18.23 -6.54
C VAL A 59 2.10 -17.64 -5.65
N LYS A 60 1.68 -16.40 -5.89
CA LYS A 60 0.71 -15.68 -5.05
C LYS A 60 -0.64 -15.45 -5.76
N ASN A 61 -1.15 -16.46 -6.48
CA ASN A 61 -2.45 -16.36 -7.17
C ASN A 61 -3.60 -16.02 -6.21
N SER A 62 -3.54 -16.48 -4.97
CA SER A 62 -4.55 -16.20 -3.94
C SER A 62 -4.78 -14.70 -3.68
N ILE A 63 -3.83 -13.82 -4.04
CA ILE A 63 -4.06 -12.37 -3.98
C ILE A 63 -5.09 -11.93 -5.02
N ALA A 64 -5.00 -12.47 -6.25
CA ALA A 64 -6.00 -12.19 -7.29
C ALA A 64 -7.34 -12.82 -6.92
N ASP A 65 -7.33 -14.10 -6.50
CA ASP A 65 -8.52 -14.85 -6.10
C ASP A 65 -9.29 -14.14 -4.97
N TYR A 66 -8.58 -13.44 -4.07
CA TYR A 66 -9.20 -12.68 -2.98
C TYR A 66 -10.12 -11.55 -3.47
N PHE A 67 -9.77 -10.90 -4.58
CA PHE A 67 -10.55 -9.82 -5.17
C PHE A 67 -11.50 -10.28 -6.26
N ASP A 68 -11.47 -11.56 -6.62
CA ASP A 68 -12.39 -12.12 -7.60
C ASP A 68 -13.84 -12.16 -7.07
N PRO A 69 -14.85 -12.09 -7.98
CA PRO A 69 -16.25 -12.20 -7.60
C PRO A 69 -16.56 -13.54 -6.93
N ALA A 70 -17.27 -13.49 -5.81
CA ALA A 70 -17.76 -14.67 -5.10
C ALA A 70 -19.30 -14.66 -4.95
N PRO A 71 -20.08 -14.65 -6.06
CA PRO A 71 -21.54 -14.44 -6.03
C PRO A 71 -22.27 -15.52 -5.24
N HIS A 72 -21.76 -16.75 -5.23
CA HIS A 72 -22.34 -17.82 -4.42
C HIS A 72 -22.20 -17.57 -2.93
N LEU A 73 -21.02 -17.13 -2.50
CA LEU A 73 -20.77 -16.78 -1.09
C LEU A 73 -21.58 -15.55 -0.67
N GLU A 74 -21.62 -14.52 -1.50
CA GLU A 74 -22.44 -13.32 -1.26
C GLU A 74 -23.93 -13.71 -1.05
N LYS A 75 -24.46 -14.61 -1.89
CA LYS A 75 -25.85 -15.09 -1.75
C LYS A 75 -26.07 -15.80 -0.42
N ILE A 76 -25.16 -16.68 0.01
CA ILE A 76 -25.24 -17.38 1.28
C ILE A 76 -25.25 -16.39 2.45
N LEU A 77 -24.37 -15.39 2.43
CA LEU A 77 -24.30 -14.35 3.48
C LEU A 77 -25.61 -13.58 3.58
N ILE A 78 -26.19 -13.17 2.44
CA ILE A 78 -27.46 -12.46 2.39
C ILE A 78 -28.61 -13.34 2.96
N GLU A 79 -28.67 -14.61 2.58
CA GLU A 79 -29.68 -15.56 3.08
C GLU A 79 -29.57 -15.79 4.59
N ARG A 80 -28.37 -15.64 5.18
CA ARG A 80 -28.12 -15.73 6.61
C ARG A 80 -28.29 -14.41 7.35
N GLY A 81 -28.61 -13.30 6.67
CA GLY A 81 -28.71 -11.97 7.26
C GLY A 81 -27.37 -11.29 7.56
N GLU A 82 -26.27 -11.83 7.06
CA GLU A 82 -24.91 -11.31 7.26
C GLU A 82 -24.59 -10.19 6.26
N TYR A 83 -25.45 -9.18 6.21
CA TYR A 83 -25.39 -8.10 5.22
C TYR A 83 -24.11 -7.27 5.30
N PHE A 84 -23.53 -7.10 6.50
CA PHE A 84 -22.30 -6.34 6.68
C PHE A 84 -21.12 -7.03 5.98
N SER A 85 -20.96 -8.34 6.20
CA SER A 85 -19.91 -9.14 5.56
C SER A 85 -20.04 -9.16 4.04
N ALA A 86 -21.28 -9.31 3.54
CA ALA A 86 -21.58 -9.26 2.11
C ALA A 86 -21.24 -7.89 1.50
N ALA A 87 -21.58 -6.79 2.19
CA ALA A 87 -21.29 -5.43 1.74
C ALA A 87 -19.78 -5.14 1.70
N ALA A 88 -19.04 -5.54 2.74
CA ALA A 88 -17.58 -5.36 2.80
C ALA A 88 -16.87 -6.09 1.65
N MET A 89 -17.23 -7.35 1.36
CA MET A 89 -16.71 -8.09 0.21
C MET A 89 -17.04 -7.43 -1.13
N ARG A 90 -18.22 -6.84 -1.25
CA ARG A 90 -18.69 -6.21 -2.49
C ARG A 90 -17.99 -4.90 -2.76
N ARG A 91 -17.77 -4.07 -1.73
CA ARG A 91 -17.25 -2.70 -1.86
C ARG A 91 -15.96 -2.65 -2.66
N VAL A 92 -14.90 -3.31 -2.18
CA VAL A 92 -13.57 -3.27 -2.83
C VAL A 92 -13.61 -3.77 -4.27
N ARG A 93 -14.50 -4.71 -4.58
CA ARG A 93 -14.68 -5.27 -5.91
C ARG A 93 -15.43 -4.35 -6.87
N THR A 94 -16.40 -3.58 -6.37
CA THR A 94 -17.27 -2.72 -7.21
C THR A 94 -16.70 -1.32 -7.41
N GLU A 95 -15.89 -0.83 -6.46
CA GLU A 95 -15.33 0.51 -6.47
C GLU A 95 -13.90 0.54 -7.02
N ALA A 96 -13.18 -0.60 -7.03
CA ALA A 96 -11.82 -0.71 -7.54
C ALA A 96 -11.74 -1.48 -8.86
N GLU A 97 -10.87 -1.00 -9.74
CA GLU A 97 -10.40 -1.68 -10.95
C GLU A 97 -9.03 -2.29 -10.67
N PHE A 98 -8.91 -3.63 -10.71
CA PHE A 98 -7.67 -4.32 -10.39
C PHE A 98 -6.86 -4.68 -11.63
N THR A 99 -5.57 -4.40 -11.58
CA THR A 99 -4.57 -4.89 -12.54
C THR A 99 -3.48 -5.64 -11.76
N PHE A 100 -3.22 -6.89 -12.14
CA PHE A 100 -2.17 -7.71 -11.52
C PHE A 100 -0.95 -7.74 -12.44
N VAL A 101 0.21 -7.38 -11.89
CA VAL A 101 1.49 -7.38 -12.61
C VAL A 101 2.45 -8.33 -11.91
N GLN A 102 3.11 -9.20 -12.65
CA GLN A 102 4.06 -10.14 -12.07
C GLN A 102 5.46 -9.54 -11.99
N GLN A 103 6.07 -9.62 -10.82
CA GLN A 103 7.49 -9.40 -10.62
C GLN A 103 8.20 -10.77 -10.66
N ASP A 104 8.92 -11.05 -11.73
CA ASP A 104 9.61 -12.34 -11.89
C ASP A 104 10.84 -12.45 -10.98
N GLU A 105 11.60 -11.37 -10.83
CA GLU A 105 12.80 -11.29 -10.00
C GLU A 105 12.62 -10.31 -8.86
N GLN A 106 12.96 -10.73 -7.63
CA GLN A 106 12.75 -9.91 -6.43
C GLN A 106 13.95 -9.00 -6.16
N LEU A 107 14.09 -7.96 -6.97
CA LEU A 107 15.18 -6.98 -6.91
C LEU A 107 14.84 -5.75 -6.03
N GLY A 108 13.90 -5.91 -5.10
CA GLY A 108 13.52 -4.88 -4.13
C GLY A 108 12.32 -4.03 -4.54
N LEU A 109 11.98 -3.05 -3.66
CA LEU A 109 10.80 -2.21 -3.76
C LEU A 109 10.79 -1.36 -5.04
N GLY A 110 11.88 -0.69 -5.35
CA GLY A 110 11.99 0.15 -6.55
C GLY A 110 11.77 -0.65 -7.84
N HIS A 111 12.28 -1.88 -7.89
CA HIS A 111 12.05 -2.78 -9.02
C HIS A 111 10.57 -3.21 -9.12
N ALA A 112 9.91 -3.49 -7.99
CA ALA A 112 8.49 -3.81 -7.99
C ALA A 112 7.65 -2.65 -8.58
N ILE A 113 7.91 -1.41 -8.15
CA ILE A 113 7.27 -0.21 -8.69
C ILE A 113 7.56 -0.08 -10.19
N TYR A 114 8.82 -0.22 -10.60
CA TYR A 114 9.23 -0.13 -12.00
C TYR A 114 8.56 -1.20 -12.88
N THR A 115 8.33 -2.39 -12.34
CA THR A 115 7.63 -3.48 -13.05
C THR A 115 6.21 -3.05 -13.47
N ALA A 116 5.54 -2.21 -12.68
CA ALA A 116 4.21 -1.70 -12.96
C ALA A 116 4.16 -0.54 -13.97
N ARG A 117 5.30 -0.05 -14.50
CA ARG A 117 5.39 1.16 -15.34
C ARG A 117 4.45 1.17 -16.55
N HIS A 118 4.23 0.02 -17.20
CA HIS A 118 3.34 -0.05 -18.35
C HIS A 118 1.84 0.04 -17.97
N ALA A 119 1.47 -0.45 -16.79
CA ALA A 119 0.10 -0.33 -16.27
C ALA A 119 -0.19 1.09 -15.78
N VAL A 120 0.82 1.78 -15.25
CA VAL A 120 0.70 3.18 -14.82
C VAL A 120 0.67 4.13 -16.03
N GLY A 121 1.54 3.93 -17.01
CA GLY A 121 1.77 4.87 -18.12
C GLY A 121 2.41 6.19 -17.61
N ASP A 122 2.10 7.29 -18.27
CA ASP A 122 2.62 8.63 -17.94
C ASP A 122 1.73 9.40 -16.92
N GLN A 123 0.94 8.67 -16.13
CA GLN A 123 0.02 9.28 -15.18
C GLN A 123 0.65 9.37 -13.77
N PRO A 124 0.27 10.36 -12.97
CA PRO A 124 0.62 10.40 -11.56
C PRO A 124 -0.04 9.22 -10.84
N PHE A 125 0.67 8.67 -9.86
CA PHE A 125 0.22 7.51 -9.11
C PHE A 125 0.64 7.58 -7.65
N ALA A 126 -0.05 6.85 -6.78
CA ALA A 126 0.34 6.60 -5.41
C ALA A 126 1.06 5.26 -5.30
N VAL A 127 1.88 5.11 -4.27
CA VAL A 127 2.44 3.82 -3.84
C VAL A 127 1.99 3.59 -2.41
N LEU A 128 1.28 2.48 -2.16
CA LEU A 128 0.86 2.08 -0.83
C LEU A 128 1.52 0.75 -0.48
N LEU A 129 2.20 0.71 0.65
CA LEU A 129 2.85 -0.51 1.13
C LEU A 129 1.82 -1.36 1.88
N PRO A 130 1.71 -2.66 1.59
CA PRO A 130 0.65 -3.50 2.16
C PRO A 130 0.82 -3.83 3.65
N ASP A 131 1.94 -3.45 4.25
CA ASP A 131 2.27 -3.62 5.66
C ASP A 131 2.33 -2.28 6.44
N ASP A 132 2.08 -1.15 5.79
CA ASP A 132 1.98 0.18 6.41
C ASP A 132 0.51 0.59 6.55
N ILE A 133 -0.16 0.08 7.58
CA ILE A 133 -1.57 0.37 7.86
C ILE A 133 -1.64 1.48 8.90
N ILE A 134 -2.26 2.59 8.56
CA ILE A 134 -2.38 3.76 9.42
C ILE A 134 -3.85 4.01 9.74
N ASP A 135 -4.19 3.95 11.03
CA ASP A 135 -5.52 4.31 11.53
C ASP A 135 -5.58 5.83 11.76
N ALA A 136 -6.32 6.53 10.92
CA ALA A 136 -6.48 7.98 11.01
C ALA A 136 -7.89 8.42 10.58
N PRO A 137 -8.46 9.49 11.18
CA PRO A 137 -9.79 10.01 10.82
C PRO A 137 -9.90 10.45 9.35
N THR A 138 -8.79 10.84 8.75
CA THR A 138 -8.69 11.17 7.32
C THR A 138 -7.65 10.25 6.69
N PRO A 139 -7.99 9.53 5.61
CA PRO A 139 -7.05 8.65 4.92
C PRO A 139 -5.71 9.33 4.64
N VAL A 140 -4.60 8.69 5.03
CA VAL A 140 -3.25 9.27 4.87
C VAL A 140 -2.92 9.46 3.39
N ALA A 141 -3.32 8.52 2.54
CA ALA A 141 -3.22 8.67 1.09
C ALA A 141 -3.90 9.96 0.61
N GLY A 142 -5.10 10.27 1.12
CA GLY A 142 -5.82 11.51 0.82
C GLY A 142 -5.10 12.78 1.32
N GLN A 143 -4.43 12.72 2.49
CA GLN A 143 -3.61 13.82 3.00
C GLN A 143 -2.39 14.07 2.11
N LEU A 144 -1.71 13.00 1.69
CA LEU A 144 -0.57 13.08 0.78
C LEU A 144 -0.97 13.62 -0.60
N LEU A 145 -2.10 13.19 -1.15
CA LEU A 145 -2.64 13.70 -2.41
C LEU A 145 -2.90 15.21 -2.36
N LYS A 146 -3.52 15.71 -1.28
CA LYS A 146 -3.73 17.15 -1.06
C LYS A 146 -2.41 17.92 -1.04
N THR A 147 -1.40 17.37 -0.38
CA THR A 147 -0.06 17.97 -0.29
C THR A 147 0.63 17.96 -1.66
N ALA A 148 0.56 16.84 -2.39
CA ALA A 148 1.12 16.71 -3.74
C ALA A 148 0.50 17.73 -4.70
N LEU A 149 -0.83 17.92 -4.66
CA LEU A 149 -1.55 18.91 -5.42
C LEU A 149 -1.11 20.34 -5.08
N ARG A 150 -1.04 20.65 -3.78
CA ARG A 150 -0.66 21.99 -3.29
C ARG A 150 0.73 22.42 -3.74
N TYR A 151 1.68 21.50 -3.70
CA TYR A 151 3.09 21.79 -4.02
C TYR A 151 3.50 21.36 -5.44
N ASN A 152 2.58 20.74 -6.18
CA ASN A 152 2.83 20.17 -7.52
C ASN A 152 4.12 19.32 -7.56
N SER A 153 4.27 18.44 -6.58
CA SER A 153 5.48 17.62 -6.34
C SER A 153 5.13 16.23 -5.84
N SER A 154 6.07 15.30 -5.99
CA SER A 154 5.99 14.01 -5.28
C SER A 154 6.09 14.23 -3.77
N VAL A 155 5.36 13.44 -3.00
CA VAL A 155 5.36 13.48 -1.53
C VAL A 155 5.54 12.07 -0.98
N VAL A 156 6.09 11.99 0.23
CA VAL A 156 6.26 10.75 0.99
C VAL A 156 5.81 11.00 2.42
N ALA A 157 5.12 10.02 3.02
CA ALA A 157 4.82 10.03 4.44
C ALA A 157 6.11 9.77 5.23
N VAL A 158 6.30 10.48 6.31
CA VAL A 158 7.42 10.29 7.25
C VAL A 158 6.89 10.37 8.67
N GLU A 159 7.57 9.69 9.59
CA GLU A 159 7.31 9.74 11.01
C GLU A 159 8.61 9.96 11.80
N GLU A 160 8.53 10.49 13.00
CA GLU A 160 9.66 10.55 13.91
C GLU A 160 9.81 9.21 14.61
N VAL A 161 11.03 8.68 14.63
CA VAL A 161 11.35 7.41 15.29
C VAL A 161 12.35 7.61 16.41
N LEU A 162 12.32 6.71 17.41
CA LEU A 162 13.31 6.72 18.46
C LEU A 162 14.72 6.48 17.90
N PRO A 163 15.76 7.12 18.43
CA PRO A 163 17.14 6.99 17.94
C PRO A 163 17.63 5.55 17.79
N GLU A 164 17.17 4.65 18.66
CA GLU A 164 17.51 3.21 18.62
C GLU A 164 16.92 2.47 17.43
N HIS A 165 15.90 3.01 16.77
CA HIS A 165 15.22 2.41 15.63
C HIS A 165 15.69 2.97 14.28
N ILE A 166 16.44 4.06 14.25
CA ILE A 166 16.87 4.77 13.03
C ILE A 166 17.52 3.84 12.01
N SER A 167 18.38 2.93 12.45
CA SER A 167 19.09 1.99 11.56
C SER A 167 18.19 0.99 10.83
N GLY A 168 16.91 0.94 11.18
CA GLY A 168 15.91 0.09 10.50
C GLY A 168 15.24 0.76 9.29
N TYR A 169 15.37 2.09 9.15
CA TYR A 169 14.60 2.91 8.22
C TYR A 169 15.45 3.70 7.24
N GLY A 170 14.81 4.17 6.16
CA GLY A 170 15.35 5.25 5.35
C GLY A 170 15.10 6.59 6.05
N VAL A 171 16.15 7.39 6.24
CA VAL A 171 16.06 8.67 6.98
C VAL A 171 16.20 9.83 6.02
N VAL A 172 15.27 10.78 6.10
CA VAL A 172 15.24 11.96 5.22
C VAL A 172 15.99 13.12 5.86
N LYS A 173 16.77 13.86 5.05
CA LYS A 173 17.24 15.21 5.39
C LYS A 173 16.18 16.17 4.89
N SER A 174 15.65 17.02 5.78
CA SER A 174 14.53 17.90 5.42
C SER A 174 14.62 19.26 6.06
N VAL A 175 13.80 20.21 5.55
CA VAL A 175 13.55 21.52 6.15
C VAL A 175 12.04 21.78 6.18
N ALA A 176 11.53 22.29 7.28
CA ALA A 176 10.13 22.65 7.42
C ALA A 176 9.74 23.74 6.41
N VAL A 177 8.58 23.59 5.76
CA VAL A 177 7.99 24.56 4.82
C VAL A 177 6.59 25.00 5.23
N ALA A 178 5.90 24.16 6.01
CA ALA A 178 4.63 24.46 6.66
C ALA A 178 4.44 23.50 7.83
N ASP A 179 3.37 23.69 8.61
CA ASP A 179 3.02 22.77 9.69
C ASP A 179 2.82 21.35 9.16
N GLY A 180 3.57 20.39 9.71
CA GLY A 180 3.57 18.99 9.28
C GLY A 180 4.10 18.73 7.86
N VAL A 181 4.65 19.75 7.16
CA VAL A 181 5.15 19.61 5.79
C VAL A 181 6.62 20.01 5.69
N TYR A 182 7.42 19.11 5.15
CA TYR A 182 8.87 19.27 5.05
C TYR A 182 9.31 19.12 3.59
N ARG A 183 10.28 19.92 3.17
CA ARG A 183 10.98 19.74 1.90
C ARG A 183 12.12 18.75 2.12
N VAL A 184 12.06 17.60 1.45
CA VAL A 184 13.13 16.61 1.45
C VAL A 184 14.31 17.13 0.62
N LEU A 185 15.50 17.13 1.21
CA LEU A 185 16.76 17.54 0.59
C LEU A 185 17.65 16.35 0.24
N GLY A 186 17.40 15.21 0.84
CA GLY A 186 18.14 13.96 0.63
C GLY A 186 17.60 12.85 1.49
N MET A 187 18.06 11.63 1.23
CA MET A 187 17.67 10.42 1.96
C MET A 187 18.87 9.51 2.12
N VAL A 188 18.98 8.86 3.27
CA VAL A 188 20.00 7.86 3.56
C VAL A 188 19.32 6.57 4.01
N GLU A 189 19.58 5.48 3.32
CA GLU A 189 19.02 4.16 3.65
C GLU A 189 19.76 3.54 4.82
N LYS A 190 19.05 3.23 5.89
CA LYS A 190 19.55 2.54 7.09
C LYS A 190 20.86 3.10 7.62
N PRO A 191 20.94 4.41 7.90
CA PRO A 191 22.16 5.01 8.40
C PRO A 191 22.52 4.50 9.80
N SER A 192 23.79 4.63 10.17
CA SER A 192 24.12 4.56 11.59
C SER A 192 23.55 5.81 12.31
N ASN A 193 23.35 5.73 13.63
CA ASN A 193 22.84 6.88 14.39
C ASN A 193 23.72 8.14 14.25
N LYS A 194 25.02 7.96 13.94
CA LYS A 194 25.95 9.07 13.75
C LYS A 194 25.83 9.74 12.39
N ASP A 195 25.38 8.96 11.39
CA ASP A 195 25.30 9.39 9.98
C ASP A 195 23.84 9.78 9.59
N ALA A 196 22.90 9.58 10.52
CA ALA A 196 21.49 9.90 10.28
C ALA A 196 21.30 11.42 10.19
N PRO A 197 20.65 11.91 9.11
CA PRO A 197 20.42 13.34 8.91
C PRO A 197 19.30 13.92 9.79
N SER A 198 18.46 13.07 10.37
CA SER A 198 17.37 13.40 11.32
C SER A 198 16.94 12.11 12.08
N ASN A 199 15.90 12.20 12.85
CA ASN A 199 15.27 11.07 13.56
C ASN A 199 13.82 10.84 13.13
#